data_a50cbbd9a707eb1dd18119b389982cc3
#
_entry.id   a50cbbd9a707eb1dd18119b389982cc3
#
_cell.length_a   1.000
_cell.length_b   1.000
_cell.length_c   1.000
_cell.angle_alpha   90.00
_cell.angle_beta   90.00
_cell.angle_gamma   90.00
#
_symmetry.space_group_name_H-M   'P 1'
#
loop_
_entity.id
_entity.type
_entity.pdbx_description
1 polymer ?
#
loop_
_entity_poly.entity_id
_entity_poly.type
_entity_poly.pdbx_seq_one_letter_code
_entity_poly.pdbx_strand_id
1 'polypeptide(L)'
;MFQELQSKLAEASNRIKNNVKSYKKEKESIKSSYLCLEKQKLKYLKSFQDWEDSDKNYKAAEKDGNLARNEITRMKLESESKHAYYNQQTETYQNQLKKTNSDQSNYFCVLLPDLIDKLESVERERLTFVTKVFYSFISTEKELKMIINKCRDDMETAVSQLEVERDINLVLNINKSGE
;
A
#
# COMPACT_ATOMS: atom_id res chain seq x y z
N MET A 1 -14.12 -23.04 12.21
CA MET A 1 -13.94 -21.71 12.80
C MET A 1 -12.48 -21.27 12.88
N PHE A 2 -11.57 -21.93 13.66
CA PHE A 2 -10.16 -21.52 13.77
C PHE A 2 -9.39 -21.58 12.43
N GLN A 3 -9.53 -22.65 11.67
CA GLN A 3 -8.91 -22.78 10.35
C GLN A 3 -9.44 -21.74 9.35
N GLU A 4 -10.72 -21.43 9.41
CA GLU A 4 -11.32 -20.38 8.60
C GLU A 4 -10.77 -18.99 8.97
N LEU A 5 -10.59 -18.72 10.27
CA LEU A 5 -9.96 -17.48 10.75
C LEU A 5 -8.52 -17.35 10.21
N GLN A 6 -7.71 -18.39 10.32
CA GLN A 6 -6.35 -18.40 9.78
C GLN A 6 -6.33 -18.16 8.27
N SER A 7 -7.21 -18.81 7.52
CA SER A 7 -7.33 -18.64 6.07
C SER A 7 -7.67 -17.19 5.70
N LYS A 8 -8.68 -16.62 6.35
CA LYS A 8 -9.11 -15.22 6.13
C LYS A 8 -8.04 -14.19 6.47
N LEU A 9 -7.32 -14.39 7.58
CA LEU A 9 -6.21 -13.51 7.97
C LEU A 9 -5.03 -13.62 7.00
N ALA A 10 -4.71 -14.84 6.53
CA ALA A 10 -3.66 -15.05 5.53
C ALA A 10 -4.01 -14.38 4.19
N GLU A 11 -5.26 -14.52 3.73
CA GLU A 11 -5.77 -13.88 2.53
C GLU A 11 -5.69 -12.34 2.62
N ALA A 12 -6.17 -11.75 3.73
CA ALA A 12 -6.09 -10.32 3.98
C ALA A 12 -4.62 -9.82 3.99
N SER A 13 -3.72 -10.55 4.66
CA SER A 13 -2.29 -10.24 4.67
C SER A 13 -1.67 -10.26 3.27
N ASN A 14 -2.03 -11.23 2.43
CA ASN A 14 -1.53 -11.30 1.05
C ASN A 14 -2.08 -10.17 0.18
N ARG A 15 -3.35 -9.82 0.32
CA ARG A 15 -3.96 -8.66 -0.38
C ARG A 15 -3.24 -7.36 -0.01
N ILE A 16 -2.97 -7.12 1.28
CA ILE A 16 -2.22 -5.95 1.76
C ILE A 16 -0.82 -5.94 1.17
N LYS A 17 -0.08 -7.05 1.24
CA LYS A 17 1.29 -7.15 0.68
C LYS A 17 1.34 -6.83 -0.81
N ASN A 18 0.39 -7.34 -1.58
CA ASN A 18 0.31 -7.11 -3.02
C ASN A 18 -0.01 -5.64 -3.34
N ASN A 19 -0.97 -5.03 -2.63
CA ASN A 19 -1.32 -3.63 -2.79
C ASN A 19 -0.13 -2.71 -2.46
N VAL A 20 0.57 -2.97 -1.35
CA VAL A 20 1.77 -2.21 -0.94
C VAL A 20 2.91 -2.38 -1.94
N LYS A 21 3.10 -3.60 -2.49
CA LYS A 21 4.13 -3.84 -3.51
C LYS A 21 3.85 -3.07 -4.80
N SER A 22 2.61 -3.06 -5.27
CA SER A 22 2.19 -2.26 -6.44
C SER A 22 2.44 -0.77 -6.19
N TYR A 23 2.01 -0.24 -5.05
CA TYR A 23 2.23 1.15 -4.69
C TYR A 23 3.72 1.55 -4.66
N LYS A 24 4.58 0.70 -4.08
CA LYS A 24 6.04 0.95 -4.07
C LYS A 24 6.60 1.07 -5.48
N LYS A 25 6.14 0.23 -6.42
CA LYS A 25 6.53 0.29 -7.83
C LYS A 25 6.14 1.62 -8.47
N GLU A 26 4.90 2.06 -8.26
CA GLU A 26 4.42 3.34 -8.79
C GLU A 26 5.17 4.54 -8.18
N LYS A 27 5.45 4.50 -6.89
CA LYS A 27 6.25 5.52 -6.21
C LYS A 27 7.66 5.65 -6.80
N GLU A 28 8.33 4.53 -7.09
CA GLU A 28 9.66 4.57 -7.74
C GLU A 28 9.57 5.06 -9.19
N SER A 29 8.49 4.76 -9.91
CA SER A 29 8.23 5.29 -11.25
C SER A 29 8.16 6.82 -11.25
N ILE A 30 7.40 7.41 -10.33
CA ILE A 30 7.32 8.87 -10.19
C ILE A 30 8.66 9.48 -9.82
N LYS A 31 9.37 8.89 -8.86
CA LYS A 31 10.71 9.35 -8.50
C LYS A 31 11.66 9.36 -9.70
N SER A 32 11.59 8.33 -10.54
CA SER A 32 12.33 8.27 -11.80
C SER A 32 11.93 9.39 -12.77
N SER A 33 10.64 9.71 -12.87
CA SER A 33 10.14 10.82 -13.70
C SER A 33 10.68 12.17 -13.24
N TYR A 34 10.74 12.43 -11.92
CA TYR A 34 11.35 13.64 -11.36
C TYR A 34 12.85 13.72 -11.65
N LEU A 35 13.60 12.63 -11.47
CA LEU A 35 15.02 12.61 -11.76
C LEU A 35 15.31 12.85 -13.26
N CYS A 36 14.44 12.35 -14.14
CA CYS A 36 14.53 12.61 -15.57
C CYS A 36 14.26 14.10 -15.86
N LEU A 37 13.24 14.69 -15.25
CA LEU A 37 12.93 16.12 -15.39
C LEU A 37 14.10 16.99 -14.94
N GLU A 38 14.73 16.70 -13.81
CA GLU A 38 15.90 17.44 -13.33
C GLU A 38 17.07 17.35 -14.32
N LYS A 39 17.36 16.16 -14.85
CA LYS A 39 18.41 16.00 -15.87
C LYS A 39 18.11 16.80 -17.13
N GLN A 40 16.87 16.82 -17.58
CA GLN A 40 16.49 17.62 -18.75
C GLN A 40 16.55 19.13 -18.49
N LYS A 41 16.17 19.56 -17.29
CA LYS A 41 16.32 20.97 -16.85
C LYS A 41 17.78 21.42 -16.91
N LEU A 42 18.71 20.61 -16.42
CA LEU A 42 20.14 20.93 -16.46
C LEU A 42 20.66 21.04 -17.90
N LYS A 43 20.23 20.15 -18.80
CA LYS A 43 20.59 20.21 -20.23
C LYS A 43 20.05 21.47 -20.91
N TYR A 44 18.78 21.79 -20.63
CA TYR A 44 18.13 23.01 -21.09
C TYR A 44 18.92 24.27 -20.66
N LEU A 45 19.22 24.37 -19.36
CA LEU A 45 19.95 25.53 -18.82
C LEU A 45 21.35 25.65 -19.43
N LYS A 46 22.07 24.53 -19.58
CA LYS A 46 23.38 24.51 -20.21
C LYS A 46 23.31 24.93 -21.69
N SER A 47 22.36 24.39 -22.44
CA SER A 47 22.20 24.76 -23.86
C SER A 47 21.83 26.22 -24.06
N PHE A 48 21.06 26.80 -23.13
CA PHE A 48 20.78 28.24 -23.11
C PHE A 48 22.05 29.05 -22.90
N GLN A 49 22.88 28.71 -21.93
CA GLN A 49 24.13 29.40 -21.63
C GLN A 49 25.12 29.30 -22.78
N ASP A 50 25.29 28.11 -23.35
CA ASP A 50 26.17 27.85 -24.50
C ASP A 50 25.75 28.69 -25.72
N TRP A 51 24.43 28.83 -25.96
CA TRP A 51 23.92 29.70 -27.01
C TRP A 51 24.11 31.19 -26.69
N GLU A 52 23.73 31.62 -25.48
CA GLU A 52 23.85 33.02 -25.06
C GLU A 52 25.30 33.53 -25.17
N ASP A 53 26.26 32.72 -24.73
CA ASP A 53 27.70 33.08 -24.83
C ASP A 53 28.18 33.14 -26.29
N SER A 54 27.73 32.20 -27.12
CA SER A 54 28.05 32.18 -28.55
C SER A 54 27.44 33.38 -29.29
N ASP A 55 26.20 33.76 -28.95
CA ASP A 55 25.51 34.90 -29.54
C ASP A 55 26.16 36.23 -29.15
N LYS A 56 26.58 36.37 -27.88
CA LYS A 56 27.36 37.52 -27.39
C LYS A 56 28.67 37.63 -28.12
N ASN A 57 29.40 36.53 -28.30
CA ASN A 57 30.67 36.52 -29.03
C ASN A 57 30.49 36.91 -30.49
N TYR A 58 29.47 36.35 -31.19
CA TYR A 58 29.13 36.73 -32.55
C TYR A 58 28.79 38.21 -32.66
N LYS A 59 27.92 38.75 -31.79
CA LYS A 59 27.54 40.17 -31.78
C LYS A 59 28.70 41.09 -31.48
N ALA A 60 29.67 40.67 -30.68
CA ALA A 60 30.90 41.41 -30.42
C ALA A 60 31.82 41.42 -31.68
N ALA A 61 31.97 40.25 -32.30
CA ALA A 61 32.77 40.11 -33.52
C ALA A 61 32.19 40.89 -34.72
N GLU A 62 30.87 40.98 -34.83
CA GLU A 62 30.21 41.77 -35.88
C GLU A 62 30.49 43.29 -35.75
N LYS A 63 30.77 43.76 -34.53
CA LYS A 63 31.12 45.14 -34.26
C LYS A 63 32.62 45.47 -34.38
N ASP A 64 33.46 44.43 -34.40
CA ASP A 64 34.90 44.56 -34.50
C ASP A 64 35.31 44.62 -35.98
N GLY A 65 35.69 45.83 -36.45
CA GLY A 65 36.12 46.08 -37.82
C GLY A 65 37.47 45.46 -38.22
N ASN A 66 38.19 44.80 -37.29
CA ASN A 66 39.49 44.18 -37.53
C ASN A 66 39.39 42.68 -37.80
N LEU A 67 38.21 42.03 -37.59
CA LEU A 67 38.03 40.59 -37.80
C LEU A 67 37.76 40.25 -39.26
N ALA A 68 38.35 39.12 -39.70
CA ALA A 68 38.13 38.63 -41.05
C ALA A 68 36.66 38.19 -41.25
N ARG A 69 36.05 38.53 -42.38
CA ARG A 69 34.66 38.25 -42.71
C ARG A 69 34.31 36.73 -42.63
N ASN A 70 35.26 35.87 -42.98
CA ASN A 70 35.07 34.43 -42.84
C ASN A 70 34.95 33.96 -41.40
N GLU A 71 35.63 34.63 -40.46
CA GLU A 71 35.59 34.34 -39.03
C GLU A 71 34.25 34.77 -38.43
N ILE A 72 33.78 35.96 -38.80
CA ILE A 72 32.44 36.44 -38.40
C ILE A 72 31.34 35.48 -38.88
N THR A 73 31.46 35.00 -40.16
CA THR A 73 30.51 34.05 -40.73
C THR A 73 30.52 32.72 -39.97
N ARG A 74 31.72 32.21 -39.60
CA ARG A 74 31.85 31.01 -38.78
C ARG A 74 31.18 31.16 -37.41
N MET A 75 31.42 32.28 -36.71
CA MET A 75 30.80 32.54 -35.40
C MET A 75 29.29 32.67 -35.50
N LYS A 76 28.74 33.22 -36.58
CA LYS A 76 27.31 33.28 -36.86
C LYS A 76 26.72 31.88 -37.00
N LEU A 77 27.33 31.04 -37.82
CA LEU A 77 26.85 29.63 -38.01
C LEU A 77 26.93 28.84 -36.71
N GLU A 78 27.96 29.05 -35.90
CA GLU A 78 28.07 28.43 -34.59
C GLU A 78 26.94 28.86 -33.64
N SER A 79 26.65 30.16 -33.58
CA SER A 79 25.54 30.71 -32.78
C SER A 79 24.19 30.17 -33.25
N GLU A 80 23.93 30.11 -34.56
CA GLU A 80 22.70 29.55 -35.12
C GLU A 80 22.55 28.06 -34.80
N SER A 81 23.65 27.27 -34.88
CA SER A 81 23.64 25.86 -34.51
C SER A 81 23.34 25.66 -33.04
N LYS A 82 23.94 26.43 -32.14
CA LYS A 82 23.67 26.40 -30.70
C LYS A 82 22.23 26.81 -30.36
N HIS A 83 21.70 27.79 -31.08
CA HIS A 83 20.32 28.21 -30.97
C HIS A 83 19.35 27.12 -31.36
N ALA A 84 19.60 26.40 -32.47
CA ALA A 84 18.79 25.28 -32.88
C ALA A 84 18.81 24.15 -31.82
N TYR A 85 19.99 23.85 -31.27
CA TYR A 85 20.12 22.88 -30.18
C TYR A 85 19.38 23.32 -28.90
N TYR A 86 19.49 24.58 -28.51
CA TYR A 86 18.71 25.13 -27.37
C TYR A 86 17.20 24.99 -27.57
N ASN A 87 16.68 25.28 -28.76
CA ASN A 87 15.27 25.10 -29.08
C ASN A 87 14.83 23.65 -28.94
N GLN A 88 15.65 22.71 -29.42
CA GLN A 88 15.40 21.28 -29.26
C GLN A 88 15.38 20.85 -27.77
N GLN A 89 16.35 21.35 -26.98
CA GLN A 89 16.36 21.05 -25.53
C GLN A 89 15.18 21.69 -24.80
N THR A 90 14.72 22.86 -25.23
CA THR A 90 13.54 23.53 -24.69
C THR A 90 12.28 22.68 -24.90
N GLU A 91 12.07 22.19 -26.12
CA GLU A 91 10.95 21.31 -26.42
C GLU A 91 11.00 20.00 -25.62
N THR A 92 12.20 19.39 -25.54
CA THR A 92 12.41 18.16 -24.76
C THR A 92 12.10 18.37 -23.28
N TYR A 93 12.55 19.47 -22.69
CA TYR A 93 12.27 19.83 -21.29
C TYR A 93 10.78 20.08 -21.06
N GLN A 94 10.12 20.82 -21.96
CA GLN A 94 8.67 21.09 -21.85
C GLN A 94 7.85 19.80 -21.94
N ASN A 95 8.20 18.88 -22.83
CA ASN A 95 7.53 17.59 -22.96
C ASN A 95 7.71 16.72 -21.72
N GLN A 96 8.96 16.68 -21.17
CA GLN A 96 9.21 15.97 -19.92
C GLN A 96 8.47 16.61 -18.73
N LEU A 97 8.36 17.93 -18.67
CA LEU A 97 7.60 18.64 -17.63
C LEU A 97 6.11 18.28 -17.69
N LYS A 98 5.51 18.32 -18.89
CA LYS A 98 4.10 17.91 -19.08
C LYS A 98 3.88 16.47 -18.64
N LYS A 99 4.77 15.56 -19.05
CA LYS A 99 4.72 14.16 -18.65
C LYS A 99 4.81 14.00 -17.14
N THR A 100 5.78 14.62 -16.49
CA THR A 100 5.98 14.53 -15.03
C THR A 100 4.77 15.07 -14.27
N ASN A 101 4.18 16.18 -14.71
CA ASN A 101 2.96 16.73 -14.12
C ASN A 101 1.76 15.79 -14.27
N SER A 102 1.63 15.12 -15.42
CA SER A 102 0.59 14.10 -15.66
C SER A 102 0.79 12.89 -14.76
N ASP A 103 2.03 12.37 -14.67
CA ASP A 103 2.39 11.25 -13.80
C ASP A 103 2.09 11.58 -12.33
N GLN A 104 2.43 12.80 -11.90
CA GLN A 104 2.15 13.30 -10.56
C GLN A 104 0.64 13.39 -10.27
N SER A 105 -0.13 13.96 -11.18
CA SER A 105 -1.58 14.07 -11.06
C SER A 105 -2.23 12.68 -10.96
N ASN A 106 -1.85 11.76 -11.83
CA ASN A 106 -2.34 10.39 -11.79
C ASN A 106 -2.01 9.69 -10.45
N TYR A 107 -0.80 9.85 -9.96
CA TYR A 107 -0.39 9.25 -8.69
C TYR A 107 -1.19 9.77 -7.49
N PHE A 108 -1.31 11.09 -7.33
CA PHE A 108 -1.96 11.68 -6.16
C PHE A 108 -3.48 11.67 -6.23
N CYS A 109 -4.05 11.82 -7.44
CA CYS A 109 -5.51 11.94 -7.60
C CYS A 109 -6.19 10.61 -7.92
N VAL A 110 -5.45 9.59 -8.37
CA VAL A 110 -6.04 8.30 -8.77
C VAL A 110 -5.42 7.14 -7.99
N LEU A 111 -4.10 6.93 -8.11
CA LEU A 111 -3.48 5.72 -7.57
C LEU A 111 -3.42 5.69 -6.05
N LEU A 112 -3.13 6.80 -5.41
CA LEU A 112 -3.04 6.88 -3.94
C LEU A 112 -4.40 6.74 -3.26
N PRO A 113 -5.47 7.44 -3.69
CA PRO A 113 -6.83 7.22 -3.18
C PRO A 113 -7.31 5.77 -3.37
N ASP A 114 -7.15 5.20 -4.56
CA ASP A 114 -7.52 3.80 -4.85
C ASP A 114 -6.81 2.80 -3.91
N LEU A 115 -5.52 3.04 -3.62
CA LEU A 115 -4.80 2.22 -2.66
C LEU A 115 -5.38 2.34 -1.24
N ILE A 116 -5.70 3.56 -0.80
CA ILE A 116 -6.28 3.82 0.53
C ILE A 116 -7.63 3.10 0.65
N ASP A 117 -8.49 3.22 -0.36
CA ASP A 117 -9.79 2.57 -0.40
C ASP A 117 -9.67 1.03 -0.34
N LYS A 118 -8.70 0.46 -1.08
CA LYS A 118 -8.41 -0.97 -1.04
C LYS A 118 -7.92 -1.44 0.33
N LEU A 119 -7.07 -0.66 0.99
CA LEU A 119 -6.59 -1.00 2.33
C LEU A 119 -7.71 -0.87 3.37
N GLU A 120 -8.52 0.16 3.28
CA GLU A 120 -9.70 0.33 4.15
C GLU A 120 -10.70 -0.83 3.98
N SER A 121 -10.98 -1.24 2.75
CA SER A 121 -11.86 -2.38 2.47
C SER A 121 -11.37 -3.66 3.13
N VAL A 122 -10.07 -3.98 2.99
CA VAL A 122 -9.48 -5.17 3.62
C VAL A 122 -9.55 -5.10 5.14
N GLU A 123 -9.29 -3.94 5.73
CA GLU A 123 -9.35 -3.77 7.19
C GLU A 123 -10.79 -3.85 7.70
N ARG A 124 -11.75 -3.29 7.00
CA ARG A 124 -13.18 -3.40 7.32
C ARG A 124 -13.65 -4.85 7.29
N GLU A 125 -13.28 -5.61 6.25
CA GLU A 125 -13.56 -7.05 6.16
C GLU A 125 -12.94 -7.82 7.33
N ARG A 126 -11.69 -7.54 7.68
CA ARG A 126 -10.97 -8.17 8.79
C ARG A 126 -11.68 -7.90 10.13
N LEU A 127 -12.00 -6.65 10.42
CA LEU A 127 -12.68 -6.27 11.66
C LEU A 127 -14.07 -6.90 11.76
N THR A 128 -14.84 -6.89 10.69
CA THR A 128 -16.17 -7.52 10.64
C THR A 128 -16.07 -9.01 10.93
N PHE A 129 -15.09 -9.68 10.34
CA PHE A 129 -14.89 -11.11 10.57
C PHE A 129 -14.46 -11.42 12.01
N VAL A 130 -13.51 -10.67 12.56
CA VAL A 130 -13.07 -10.82 13.96
C VAL A 130 -14.23 -10.61 14.93
N THR A 131 -15.03 -9.58 14.72
CA THR A 131 -16.24 -9.32 15.53
C THR A 131 -17.21 -10.51 15.50
N LYS A 132 -17.46 -11.07 14.31
CA LYS A 132 -18.32 -12.26 14.15
C LYS A 132 -17.79 -13.47 14.93
N VAL A 133 -16.47 -13.70 14.90
CA VAL A 133 -15.84 -14.80 15.65
C VAL A 133 -16.02 -14.62 17.16
N PHE A 134 -15.85 -13.41 17.68
CA PHE A 134 -16.08 -13.13 19.11
C PHE A 134 -17.53 -13.33 19.50
N TYR A 135 -18.49 -12.89 18.72
CA TYR A 135 -19.90 -13.15 19.00
C TYR A 135 -20.23 -14.65 19.01
N SER A 136 -19.69 -15.41 18.07
CA SER A 136 -19.85 -16.87 18.03
C SER A 136 -19.26 -17.53 19.29
N PHE A 137 -18.06 -17.09 19.72
CA PHE A 137 -17.43 -17.59 20.95
C PHE A 137 -18.29 -17.32 22.18
N ILE A 138 -18.79 -16.08 22.35
CA ILE A 138 -19.66 -15.69 23.46
C ILE A 138 -20.95 -16.51 23.46
N SER A 139 -21.55 -16.77 22.29
CA SER A 139 -22.75 -17.63 22.17
C SER A 139 -22.49 -19.04 22.66
N THR A 140 -21.39 -19.64 22.20
CA THR A 140 -20.98 -20.99 22.61
C THR A 140 -20.72 -21.07 24.12
N GLU A 141 -20.07 -20.05 24.70
CA GLU A 141 -19.83 -19.99 26.16
C GLU A 141 -21.14 -19.95 26.95
N LYS A 142 -22.13 -19.16 26.49
CA LYS A 142 -23.46 -19.11 27.12
C LYS A 142 -24.16 -20.45 27.07
N GLU A 143 -24.12 -21.15 25.93
CA GLU A 143 -24.71 -22.48 25.75
C GLU A 143 -24.06 -23.50 26.69
N LEU A 144 -22.72 -23.52 26.78
CA LEU A 144 -21.98 -24.38 27.71
C LEU A 144 -22.36 -24.13 29.16
N LYS A 145 -22.53 -22.88 29.55
CA LYS A 145 -22.95 -22.51 30.91
C LYS A 145 -24.34 -23.09 31.24
N MET A 146 -25.26 -23.05 30.30
CA MET A 146 -26.59 -23.66 30.49
C MET A 146 -26.49 -25.17 30.67
N ILE A 147 -25.67 -25.87 29.89
CA ILE A 147 -25.45 -27.31 29.99
C ILE A 147 -24.85 -27.67 31.37
N ILE A 148 -23.83 -26.94 31.79
CA ILE A 148 -23.15 -27.14 33.08
C ILE A 148 -24.14 -26.93 34.25
N ASN A 149 -24.99 -25.90 34.19
CA ASN A 149 -26.00 -25.67 35.24
C ASN A 149 -26.99 -26.83 35.27
N LYS A 150 -27.49 -27.27 34.12
CA LYS A 150 -28.38 -28.44 34.05
C LYS A 150 -27.73 -29.70 34.65
N CYS A 151 -26.48 -30.00 34.32
CA CYS A 151 -25.77 -31.11 34.95
C CYS A 151 -25.65 -31.00 36.47
N ARG A 152 -25.45 -29.78 37.01
CA ARG A 152 -25.44 -29.54 38.46
C ARG A 152 -26.82 -29.81 39.10
N ASP A 153 -27.88 -29.31 38.48
CA ASP A 153 -29.25 -29.54 38.94
C ASP A 153 -29.61 -31.02 38.95
N ASP A 154 -29.19 -31.74 37.88
CA ASP A 154 -29.40 -33.22 37.79
C ASP A 154 -28.62 -33.96 38.90
N MET A 155 -27.37 -33.53 39.19
CA MET A 155 -26.58 -34.08 40.29
C MET A 155 -27.20 -33.77 41.66
N GLU A 156 -27.67 -32.56 41.90
CA GLU A 156 -28.35 -32.16 43.15
C GLU A 156 -29.64 -33.01 43.34
N THR A 157 -30.41 -33.19 42.28
CA THR A 157 -31.61 -34.05 42.29
C THR A 157 -31.25 -35.50 42.64
N ALA A 158 -30.20 -36.06 42.05
CA ALA A 158 -29.73 -37.41 42.29
C ALA A 158 -29.30 -37.58 43.78
N VAL A 159 -28.54 -36.62 44.30
CA VAL A 159 -28.08 -36.63 45.70
C VAL A 159 -29.27 -36.52 46.68
N SER A 160 -30.26 -35.68 46.36
CA SER A 160 -31.47 -35.53 47.22
C SER A 160 -32.33 -36.77 47.31
N GLN A 161 -32.22 -37.70 46.35
CA GLN A 161 -32.91 -38.98 46.31
C GLN A 161 -32.20 -40.10 47.09
N LEU A 162 -31.00 -39.86 47.59
CA LEU A 162 -30.24 -40.82 48.39
C LEU A 162 -30.89 -40.94 49.79
N GLU A 163 -31.52 -42.06 50.05
CA GLU A 163 -32.06 -42.44 51.36
C GLU A 163 -31.09 -43.40 52.04
N VAL A 164 -30.17 -42.86 52.85
CA VAL A 164 -29.08 -43.64 53.47
C VAL A 164 -29.59 -44.92 54.16
N GLU A 165 -30.64 -44.85 54.95
CA GLU A 165 -31.22 -45.97 55.67
C GLU A 165 -31.83 -47.02 54.70
N ARG A 166 -32.48 -46.57 53.66
CA ARG A 166 -33.08 -47.45 52.63
C ARG A 166 -31.98 -48.17 51.87
N ASP A 167 -30.93 -47.48 51.47
CA ASP A 167 -29.84 -48.04 50.71
C ASP A 167 -29.03 -49.04 51.50
N ILE A 168 -28.78 -48.76 52.79
CA ILE A 168 -28.18 -49.71 53.72
C ILE A 168 -29.04 -50.93 53.90
N ASN A 169 -30.34 -50.76 54.12
CA ASN A 169 -31.26 -51.88 54.24
C ASN A 169 -31.38 -52.75 52.98
N LEU A 170 -31.28 -52.13 51.79
CA LEU A 170 -31.29 -52.85 50.53
C LEU A 170 -30.04 -53.72 50.39
N VAL A 171 -28.86 -53.20 50.72
CA VAL A 171 -27.59 -53.97 50.71
C VAL A 171 -27.61 -55.04 51.73
N LEU A 172 -28.13 -54.83 52.95
CA LEU A 172 -28.26 -55.83 53.98
C LEU A 172 -29.21 -56.93 53.59
N ASN A 173 -30.34 -56.58 52.92
CA ASN A 173 -31.33 -57.60 52.45
C ASN A 173 -30.80 -58.50 51.29
N ILE A 174 -30.00 -57.88 50.38
CA ILE A 174 -29.37 -58.59 49.28
C ILE A 174 -28.33 -59.59 49.83
N ASN A 175 -27.60 -59.18 50.87
CA ASN A 175 -26.51 -59.98 51.44
C ASN A 175 -26.98 -60.92 52.59
N LYS A 176 -28.20 -60.83 53.00
CA LYS A 176 -28.81 -61.87 53.83
C LYS A 176 -29.12 -63.10 52.95
N SER A 177 -28.06 -63.74 52.49
CA SER A 177 -28.20 -65.09 51.90
C SER A 177 -28.43 -66.10 53.01
N GLY A 178 -29.56 -66.59 53.05
CA GLY A 178 -30.00 -67.86 53.56
C GLY A 178 -29.26 -68.47 54.75
N GLU A 179 -29.86 -68.37 55.87
CA GLU A 179 -30.03 -69.45 56.76
C GLU A 179 -31.45 -70.01 56.61
#